data_254973996a7828d7f16e868eae308a6b
#
_entry.id   254973996a7828d7f16e868eae308a6b
#
_cell.length_a   1.000
_cell.length_b   1.000
_cell.length_c   1.000
_cell.angle_alpha   90.00
_cell.angle_beta   90.00
_cell.angle_gamma   90.00
#
_symmetry.space_group_name_H-M   'P 1'
#
loop_
_entity.id
_entity.type
_entity.pdbx_description
1 polymer ?
#
loop_
_entity_poly.entity_id
_entity_poly.type
_entity_poly.pdbx_seq_one_letter_code
_entity_poly.pdbx_strand_id
1 'polypeptide(L)'
;SLYFKSVDGVLFDKNGANLRYYPEGRTAESYRIPEGTIRVGGNAFAGNLFLKSVSYPTTLERIGTKAFFGCENLKDYYFNGMTAPLLETTVSLTGAYANVALYANFVGLWGTTGTGGFVYNDWGLNLYYPQGAVGYTAYVWDKYFNTEKGSVNIMDESYFTPTDLTVTETGVRNALLTWTAAKQSNAEDIVYKVERSVAAHFQDDTQDTWTFEGFETLAEGLTACTYTDTTTLPFGRSYAYRV
;
A
#
# COMPACT_ATOMS: atom_id res chain seq x y z
N SER A 1 0.87 -30.58 0.00
CA SER A 1 0.13 -30.88 1.23
C SER A 1 -1.39 -30.86 0.97
N LEU A 2 -2.12 -31.68 1.72
CA LEU A 2 -3.60 -31.68 1.69
C LEU A 2 -4.18 -30.43 2.37
N TYR A 3 -3.43 -29.83 3.29
CA TYR A 3 -3.92 -28.78 4.18
C TYR A 3 -3.30 -27.41 3.90
N PHE A 4 -2.14 -27.36 3.25
CA PHE A 4 -1.35 -26.15 3.08
C PHE A 4 -0.86 -26.00 1.65
N LYS A 5 -0.64 -24.74 1.24
CA LYS A 5 0.08 -24.37 0.02
C LYS A 5 1.15 -23.33 0.37
N SER A 6 2.19 -23.27 -0.45
CA SER A 6 3.16 -22.17 -0.41
C SER A 6 2.92 -21.26 -1.62
N VAL A 7 2.95 -19.95 -1.36
CA VAL A 7 2.94 -18.90 -2.40
C VAL A 7 4.17 -18.06 -2.15
N ASP A 8 5.09 -18.05 -3.08
CA ASP A 8 6.39 -17.33 -2.99
C ASP A 8 7.15 -17.59 -1.68
N GLY A 9 7.15 -18.84 -1.23
CA GLY A 9 7.82 -19.23 0.01
C GLY A 9 7.05 -18.93 1.30
N VAL A 10 5.90 -18.26 1.22
CA VAL A 10 5.02 -17.98 2.37
C VAL A 10 3.96 -19.09 2.49
N LEU A 11 3.71 -19.56 3.70
CA LEU A 11 2.79 -20.65 3.97
C LEU A 11 1.36 -20.14 4.19
N PHE A 12 0.43 -20.72 3.46
CA PHE A 12 -1.01 -20.51 3.60
C PHE A 12 -1.74 -21.80 3.89
N ASP A 13 -2.98 -21.70 4.34
CA ASP A 13 -3.89 -22.83 4.24
C ASP A 13 -4.16 -23.21 2.75
N LYS A 14 -4.78 -24.34 2.52
CA LYS A 14 -5.00 -24.87 1.16
C LYS A 14 -5.73 -23.92 0.24
N ASN A 15 -6.70 -23.19 0.78
CA ASN A 15 -7.52 -22.24 0.02
C ASN A 15 -6.83 -20.90 -0.21
N GLY A 16 -5.78 -20.58 0.59
CA GLY A 16 -5.09 -19.29 0.54
C GLY A 16 -5.75 -18.19 1.38
N ALA A 17 -6.83 -18.52 2.08
CA ALA A 17 -7.57 -17.57 2.89
C ALA A 17 -6.85 -17.18 4.19
N ASN A 18 -5.99 -18.07 4.70
CA ASN A 18 -5.24 -17.79 5.93
C ASN A 18 -3.74 -17.85 5.67
N LEU A 19 -3.04 -16.74 5.87
CA LEU A 19 -1.59 -16.67 5.92
C LEU A 19 -1.13 -17.27 7.27
N ARG A 20 -0.35 -18.35 7.22
CA ARG A 20 0.06 -19.12 8.38
C ARG A 20 1.46 -18.77 8.86
N TYR A 21 2.39 -18.59 7.93
CA TYR A 21 3.79 -18.35 8.28
C TYR A 21 4.54 -17.64 7.15
N TYR A 22 5.16 -16.55 7.50
CA TYR A 22 6.13 -15.81 6.71
C TYR A 22 7.53 -16.09 7.27
N PRO A 23 8.50 -16.59 6.48
CA PRO A 23 9.79 -17.01 7.00
C PRO A 23 10.56 -15.87 7.67
N GLU A 24 11.05 -16.11 8.88
CA GLU A 24 11.86 -15.14 9.65
C GLU A 24 13.12 -14.69 8.90
N GLY A 25 13.77 -15.62 8.19
CA GLY A 25 15.01 -15.38 7.42
C GLY A 25 14.78 -14.77 6.04
N ARG A 26 13.54 -14.46 5.63
CA ARG A 26 13.28 -13.82 4.35
C ARG A 26 13.73 -12.37 4.40
N THR A 27 14.63 -11.97 3.49
CA THR A 27 15.32 -10.67 3.50
C THR A 27 14.59 -9.56 2.74
N ALA A 28 13.40 -9.85 2.20
CA ALA A 28 12.59 -8.84 1.51
C ALA A 28 12.18 -7.73 2.50
N GLU A 29 12.35 -6.47 2.10
CA GLU A 29 12.01 -5.31 2.92
C GLU A 29 10.52 -4.94 2.86
N SER A 30 9.80 -5.45 1.87
CA SER A 30 8.36 -5.27 1.71
C SER A 30 7.68 -6.59 1.40
N TYR A 31 6.40 -6.71 1.79
CA TYR A 31 5.58 -7.83 1.40
C TYR A 31 4.14 -7.41 1.15
N ARG A 32 3.61 -7.82 0.01
CA ARG A 32 2.19 -7.68 -0.31
C ARG A 32 1.49 -9.00 -0.05
N ILE A 33 0.53 -8.97 0.86
CA ILE A 33 -0.32 -10.12 1.15
C ILE A 33 -1.30 -10.29 -0.02
N PRO A 34 -1.38 -11.48 -0.66
CA PRO A 34 -2.22 -11.71 -1.82
C PRO A 34 -3.70 -11.42 -1.56
N GLU A 35 -4.40 -10.90 -2.56
CA GLU A 35 -5.87 -10.79 -2.56
C GLU A 35 -6.52 -12.16 -2.34
N GLY A 36 -7.66 -12.17 -1.66
CA GLY A 36 -8.33 -13.40 -1.21
C GLY A 36 -7.84 -13.90 0.15
N THR A 37 -6.79 -13.29 0.73
CA THR A 37 -6.41 -13.55 2.12
C THR A 37 -7.40 -12.86 3.05
N ILE A 38 -8.05 -13.65 3.90
CA ILE A 38 -9.07 -13.18 4.86
C ILE A 38 -8.44 -12.98 6.25
N ARG A 39 -7.40 -13.76 6.57
CA ARG A 39 -6.80 -13.75 7.90
C ARG A 39 -5.28 -13.86 7.87
N VAL A 40 -4.62 -13.01 8.63
CA VAL A 40 -3.22 -13.19 9.04
C VAL A 40 -3.21 -13.96 10.36
N GLY A 41 -2.54 -15.12 10.38
CA GLY A 41 -2.49 -16.00 11.54
C GLY A 41 -1.74 -15.39 12.72
N GLY A 42 -1.95 -15.96 13.92
CA GLY A 42 -1.14 -15.62 15.07
C GLY A 42 0.33 -15.99 14.86
N ASN A 43 1.25 -15.12 15.25
CA ASN A 43 2.70 -15.23 15.04
C ASN A 43 3.13 -15.39 13.56
N ALA A 44 2.29 -15.07 12.60
CA ALA A 44 2.54 -15.38 11.20
C ALA A 44 3.80 -14.71 10.63
N PHE A 45 4.16 -13.52 11.09
CA PHE A 45 5.38 -12.78 10.71
C PHE A 45 6.39 -12.65 11.87
N ALA A 46 6.10 -13.26 13.02
CA ALA A 46 6.89 -13.02 14.21
C ALA A 46 8.40 -13.23 13.98
N GLY A 47 9.22 -12.31 14.47
CA GLY A 47 10.68 -12.39 14.44
C GLY A 47 11.33 -12.00 13.11
N ASN A 48 10.58 -11.64 12.06
CA ASN A 48 11.21 -11.16 10.84
C ASN A 48 11.79 -9.74 11.04
N LEU A 49 13.10 -9.61 10.88
CA LEU A 49 13.84 -8.36 11.11
C LEU A 49 14.11 -7.57 9.83
N PHE A 50 13.66 -8.06 8.67
CA PHE A 50 13.98 -7.42 7.38
C PHE A 50 12.83 -6.58 6.85
N LEU A 51 11.58 -6.98 7.12
CA LEU A 51 10.41 -6.23 6.67
C LEU A 51 10.39 -4.81 7.24
N LYS A 52 10.17 -3.85 6.37
CA LYS A 52 9.94 -2.43 6.67
C LYS A 52 8.49 -2.03 6.41
N SER A 53 7.84 -2.69 5.44
CA SER A 53 6.44 -2.43 5.08
C SER A 53 5.66 -3.70 4.76
N VAL A 54 4.35 -3.67 5.04
CA VAL A 54 3.40 -4.71 4.63
C VAL A 54 2.15 -4.07 4.05
N SER A 55 1.73 -4.57 2.88
CA SER A 55 0.47 -4.18 2.24
C SER A 55 -0.56 -5.30 2.39
N TYR A 56 -1.75 -4.93 2.85
CA TYR A 56 -2.85 -5.84 3.16
C TYR A 56 -3.91 -5.78 2.08
N PRO A 57 -4.49 -6.95 1.69
CA PRO A 57 -5.52 -7.01 0.67
C PRO A 57 -6.83 -6.37 1.12
N THR A 58 -7.68 -6.05 0.16
CA THR A 58 -9.04 -5.55 0.41
C THR A 58 -9.93 -6.56 1.15
N THR A 59 -9.58 -7.84 1.02
CA THR A 59 -10.33 -8.99 1.59
C THR A 59 -9.99 -9.31 3.04
N LEU A 60 -9.03 -8.60 3.65
CA LEU A 60 -8.57 -8.92 5.01
C LEU A 60 -9.62 -8.59 6.06
N GLU A 61 -10.01 -9.57 6.84
CA GLU A 61 -10.99 -9.43 7.93
C GLU A 61 -10.37 -9.52 9.33
N ARG A 62 -9.23 -10.23 9.48
CA ARG A 62 -8.67 -10.55 10.80
C ARG A 62 -7.15 -10.55 10.84
N ILE A 63 -6.60 -10.03 11.93
CA ILE A 63 -5.18 -10.13 12.27
C ILE A 63 -5.04 -10.86 13.60
N GLY A 64 -4.31 -11.97 13.58
CA GLY A 64 -4.08 -12.85 14.71
C GLY A 64 -3.21 -12.23 15.81
N THR A 65 -3.28 -12.81 16.99
CA THR A 65 -2.47 -12.39 18.13
C THR A 65 -0.99 -12.55 17.83
N LYS A 66 -0.19 -11.53 18.15
CA LYS A 66 1.27 -11.49 17.92
C LYS A 66 1.68 -11.70 16.45
N ALA A 67 0.80 -11.37 15.52
CA ALA A 67 1.06 -11.58 14.08
C ALA A 67 2.41 -11.01 13.64
N PHE A 68 2.80 -9.85 14.15
CA PHE A 68 4.04 -9.14 13.83
C PHE A 68 4.97 -8.95 15.03
N PHE A 69 4.85 -9.80 16.03
CA PHE A 69 5.67 -9.70 17.22
C PHE A 69 7.16 -9.82 16.89
N GLY A 70 7.98 -8.85 17.35
CA GLY A 70 9.43 -8.84 17.11
C GLY A 70 9.85 -8.44 15.69
N CYS A 71 8.95 -7.93 14.85
CA CYS A 71 9.31 -7.34 13.55
C CYS A 71 9.81 -5.89 13.75
N GLU A 72 11.00 -5.72 14.33
CA GLU A 72 11.46 -4.41 14.86
C GLU A 72 11.63 -3.32 13.78
N ASN A 73 11.89 -3.71 12.54
CA ASN A 73 12.07 -2.79 11.43
C ASN A 73 10.78 -2.48 10.67
N LEU A 74 9.68 -3.21 10.93
CA LEU A 74 8.40 -3.00 10.27
C LEU A 74 7.72 -1.76 10.84
N LYS A 75 7.58 -0.73 10.00
CA LYS A 75 7.01 0.57 10.36
C LYS A 75 5.74 0.89 9.58
N ASP A 76 5.66 0.52 8.32
CA ASP A 76 4.62 0.96 7.41
C ASP A 76 3.59 -0.15 7.16
N TYR A 77 2.32 0.14 7.47
CA TYR A 77 1.20 -0.77 7.38
C TYR A 77 0.15 -0.20 6.43
N TYR A 78 0.07 -0.75 5.21
CA TYR A 78 -0.84 -0.29 4.15
C TYR A 78 -2.07 -1.18 4.07
N PHE A 79 -3.20 -0.70 4.54
CA PHE A 79 -4.48 -1.42 4.46
C PHE A 79 -5.28 -0.92 3.26
N ASN A 80 -5.65 -1.83 2.36
CA ASN A 80 -6.43 -1.48 1.17
C ASN A 80 -7.94 -1.70 1.36
N GLY A 81 -8.35 -2.28 2.49
CA GLY A 81 -9.76 -2.53 2.81
C GLY A 81 -10.51 -1.29 3.29
N MET A 82 -11.76 -1.18 2.90
CA MET A 82 -12.67 -0.10 3.36
C MET A 82 -13.16 -0.27 4.80
N THR A 83 -12.85 -1.40 5.42
CA THR A 83 -13.17 -1.67 6.83
C THR A 83 -11.95 -2.22 7.54
N ALA A 84 -11.61 -1.65 8.70
CA ALA A 84 -10.49 -2.12 9.49
C ALA A 84 -10.69 -3.57 9.92
N PRO A 85 -9.68 -4.44 9.76
CA PRO A 85 -9.78 -5.83 10.19
C PRO A 85 -9.88 -5.94 11.72
N LEU A 86 -10.53 -7.01 12.19
CA LEU A 86 -10.59 -7.33 13.60
C LEU A 86 -9.21 -7.74 14.11
N LEU A 87 -8.73 -7.09 15.16
CA LEU A 87 -7.53 -7.52 15.88
C LEU A 87 -7.91 -8.62 16.88
N GLU A 88 -7.47 -9.85 16.63
CA GLU A 88 -7.75 -10.98 17.50
C GLU A 88 -6.91 -10.91 18.77
N THR A 89 -7.56 -11.11 19.90
CA THR A 89 -6.91 -11.20 21.21
C THR A 89 -7.15 -12.61 21.81
N THR A 90 -6.14 -13.19 22.40
CA THR A 90 -6.25 -14.54 23.04
C THR A 90 -6.63 -14.49 24.51
N VAL A 91 -6.78 -13.29 25.08
CA VAL A 91 -6.98 -13.11 26.52
C VAL A 91 -8.30 -12.40 26.78
N SER A 92 -9.10 -13.01 27.65
CA SER A 92 -10.25 -12.33 28.27
C SER A 92 -9.69 -11.23 29.17
N LEU A 93 -9.85 -9.99 28.74
CA LEU A 93 -9.19 -8.85 29.35
C LEU A 93 -10.01 -8.29 30.49
N THR A 94 -9.78 -8.82 31.69
CA THR A 94 -10.31 -8.23 32.91
C THR A 94 -9.17 -7.74 33.79
N GLY A 95 -9.29 -6.52 34.33
CA GLY A 95 -8.32 -5.93 35.24
C GLY A 95 -7.13 -5.24 34.59
N ALA A 96 -6.02 -5.11 35.30
CA ALA A 96 -4.81 -4.38 34.89
C ALA A 96 -4.15 -4.87 33.59
N TYR A 97 -4.47 -6.07 33.14
CA TYR A 97 -3.91 -6.68 31.93
C TYR A 97 -4.76 -6.45 30.69
N ALA A 98 -5.90 -5.78 30.81
CA ALA A 98 -6.82 -5.52 29.68
C ALA A 98 -6.14 -4.81 28.51
N ASN A 99 -5.18 -3.94 28.79
CA ASN A 99 -4.47 -3.18 27.76
C ASN A 99 -3.32 -3.96 27.12
N VAL A 100 -2.82 -5.00 27.77
CA VAL A 100 -1.60 -5.71 27.38
C VAL A 100 -1.81 -6.59 26.15
N ALA A 101 -2.96 -7.25 26.03
CA ALA A 101 -3.25 -8.14 24.90
C ALA A 101 -3.57 -7.40 23.62
N LEU A 102 -4.04 -6.15 23.69
CA LEU A 102 -4.31 -5.30 22.54
C LEU A 102 -3.03 -4.94 21.75
N TYR A 103 -1.88 -4.92 22.41
CA TYR A 103 -0.60 -4.51 21.81
C TYR A 103 0.20 -5.65 21.18
N ALA A 104 -0.36 -6.85 21.15
CA ALA A 104 0.36 -8.02 20.67
C ALA A 104 0.18 -8.32 19.18
N ASN A 105 -0.69 -7.60 18.46
CA ASN A 105 -0.93 -7.86 17.03
C ASN A 105 0.15 -7.26 16.15
N PHE A 106 0.68 -6.11 16.54
CA PHE A 106 1.74 -5.39 15.83
C PHE A 106 3.06 -5.45 16.62
N VAL A 107 4.08 -4.79 16.13
CA VAL A 107 5.40 -4.78 16.78
C VAL A 107 5.29 -4.39 18.24
N GLY A 108 5.65 -5.30 19.12
CA GLY A 108 5.66 -5.06 20.55
C GLY A 108 6.64 -5.99 21.23
N LEU A 109 7.80 -5.47 21.67
CA LEU A 109 8.62 -6.12 22.66
C LEU A 109 8.17 -5.65 24.04
N TRP A 110 7.93 -6.58 24.91
CA TRP A 110 7.55 -6.31 26.29
C TRP A 110 8.76 -5.81 27.07
N GLY A 111 8.71 -4.57 27.52
CA GLY A 111 9.59 -4.08 28.59
C GLY A 111 8.81 -4.09 29.90
N THR A 112 9.34 -4.66 30.95
CA THR A 112 8.85 -4.45 32.31
C THR A 112 9.66 -3.32 32.94
N THR A 113 8.99 -2.30 33.47
CA THR A 113 9.67 -1.40 34.42
C THR A 113 10.02 -2.20 35.68
N GLY A 114 11.13 -1.88 36.36
CA GLY A 114 11.53 -2.50 37.64
C GLY A 114 10.48 -2.47 38.75
N THR A 115 9.31 -1.83 38.49
CA THR A 115 8.16 -1.75 39.40
C THR A 115 6.95 -2.54 38.89
N GLY A 116 7.12 -3.42 37.89
CA GLY A 116 6.05 -4.28 37.38
C GLY A 116 5.07 -3.60 36.42
N GLY A 117 5.34 -2.37 36.02
CA GLY A 117 4.57 -1.69 34.97
C GLY A 117 5.06 -2.08 33.57
N PHE A 118 4.15 -2.06 32.59
CA PHE A 118 4.51 -2.29 31.19
C PHE A 118 4.94 -0.96 30.56
N VAL A 119 6.05 -0.97 29.85
CA VAL A 119 6.50 0.18 29.06
C VAL A 119 5.97 0.01 27.65
N TYR A 120 5.17 0.98 27.22
CA TYR A 120 4.84 1.14 25.80
C TYR A 120 6.04 1.78 25.12
N ASN A 121 6.70 1.07 24.25
CA ASN A 121 7.63 1.68 23.34
C ASN A 121 6.83 2.27 22.19
N ASP A 122 6.93 3.57 22.00
CA ASP A 122 6.46 4.23 20.80
C ASP A 122 7.40 3.84 19.66
N TRP A 123 6.95 2.87 18.85
CA TRP A 123 7.73 2.29 17.76
C TRP A 123 7.70 3.15 16.50
N GLY A 124 6.92 4.22 16.48
CA GLY A 124 6.75 5.05 15.30
C GLY A 124 6.14 4.26 14.14
N LEU A 125 5.00 3.61 14.38
CA LEU A 125 4.29 2.85 13.36
C LEU A 125 3.42 3.77 12.53
N ASN A 126 3.42 3.58 11.21
CA ASN A 126 2.66 4.37 10.27
C ASN A 126 1.51 3.53 9.70
N LEU A 127 0.31 4.03 9.86
CA LEU A 127 -0.91 3.46 9.31
C LEU A 127 -1.30 4.20 8.03
N TYR A 128 -1.61 3.42 7.00
CA TYR A 128 -2.14 3.94 5.74
C TYR A 128 -3.44 3.19 5.42
N TYR A 129 -4.53 3.93 5.14
CA TYR A 129 -5.81 3.35 4.75
C TYR A 129 -6.59 4.25 3.79
N PRO A 130 -7.53 3.69 2.96
CA PRO A 130 -8.24 4.45 1.95
C PRO A 130 -9.13 5.56 2.53
N GLN A 131 -9.26 6.65 1.81
CA GLN A 131 -10.22 7.69 2.13
C GLN A 131 -11.64 7.11 2.21
N GLY A 132 -12.39 7.48 3.26
CA GLY A 132 -13.74 6.98 3.50
C GLY A 132 -13.82 5.61 4.17
N ALA A 133 -12.69 4.94 4.42
CA ALA A 133 -12.66 3.69 5.16
C ALA A 133 -13.06 3.90 6.64
N VAL A 134 -13.64 2.86 7.24
CA VAL A 134 -14.16 2.91 8.61
C VAL A 134 -13.43 1.95 9.55
N GLY A 135 -13.42 2.28 10.85
CA GLY A 135 -12.87 1.44 11.91
C GLY A 135 -11.38 1.67 12.22
N TYR A 136 -10.61 2.28 11.34
CA TYR A 136 -9.17 2.56 11.56
C TYR A 136 -8.89 3.65 12.61
N THR A 137 -9.88 4.47 12.92
CA THR A 137 -9.82 5.48 14.00
C THR A 137 -10.38 4.98 15.33
N ALA A 138 -10.80 3.72 15.41
CA ALA A 138 -11.26 3.14 16.66
C ALA A 138 -10.11 3.08 17.68
N TYR A 139 -10.45 3.17 18.97
CA TYR A 139 -9.48 3.23 20.07
C TYR A 139 -8.36 2.20 19.99
N VAL A 140 -8.65 0.97 19.57
CA VAL A 140 -7.66 -0.11 19.46
C VAL A 140 -6.60 0.18 18.38
N TRP A 141 -7.00 0.80 17.26
CA TRP A 141 -6.10 1.20 16.18
C TRP A 141 -5.33 2.46 16.54
N ASP A 142 -6.01 3.44 17.08
CA ASP A 142 -5.45 4.72 17.49
C ASP A 142 -4.25 4.54 18.44
N LYS A 143 -4.35 3.60 19.36
CA LYS A 143 -3.27 3.27 20.30
C LYS A 143 -1.98 2.76 19.66
N TYR A 144 -2.04 2.11 18.52
CA TYR A 144 -0.84 1.63 17.81
C TYR A 144 -0.16 2.70 16.98
N PHE A 145 -0.94 3.56 16.34
CA PHE A 145 -0.47 4.38 15.23
C PHE A 145 -0.52 5.89 15.53
N ASN A 146 -1.50 6.36 16.29
CA ASN A 146 -1.60 7.76 16.66
C ASN A 146 -0.77 8.05 17.92
N THR A 147 0.53 7.94 17.79
CA THR A 147 1.51 8.09 18.86
C THR A 147 2.45 9.28 18.56
N GLU A 148 3.33 9.63 19.48
CA GLU A 148 4.26 10.76 19.29
C GLU A 148 5.17 10.58 18.06
N LYS A 149 5.56 9.31 17.77
CA LYS A 149 6.46 8.97 16.65
C LYS A 149 5.76 8.31 15.48
N GLY A 150 4.51 7.89 15.68
CA GLY A 150 3.72 7.22 14.65
C GLY A 150 2.93 8.21 13.80
N SER A 151 2.27 7.70 12.76
CA SER A 151 1.39 8.50 11.93
C SER A 151 0.18 7.72 11.42
N VAL A 152 -0.91 8.46 11.18
CA VAL A 152 -2.13 7.95 10.54
C VAL A 152 -2.32 8.72 9.24
N ASN A 153 -2.30 7.99 8.12
CA ASN A 153 -2.30 8.56 6.78
C ASN A 153 -3.51 8.06 6.00
N ILE A 154 -4.27 8.98 5.43
CA ILE A 154 -5.40 8.66 4.56
C ILE A 154 -4.89 8.62 3.12
N MET A 155 -5.07 7.49 2.46
CA MET A 155 -4.74 7.32 1.05
C MET A 155 -5.93 7.80 0.22
N ASP A 156 -5.83 9.00 -0.30
CA ASP A 156 -6.75 9.55 -1.30
C ASP A 156 -6.27 9.18 -2.73
N GLU A 157 -6.95 9.66 -3.74
CA GLU A 157 -6.59 9.39 -5.15
C GLU A 157 -5.15 9.78 -5.48
N SER A 158 -4.57 10.79 -4.79
CA SER A 158 -3.19 11.22 -5.03
C SER A 158 -2.13 10.16 -4.66
N TYR A 159 -2.48 9.19 -3.83
CA TYR A 159 -1.61 8.06 -3.51
C TYR A 159 -1.42 7.10 -4.67
N PHE A 160 -2.44 6.99 -5.53
CA PHE A 160 -2.50 6.02 -6.63
C PHE A 160 -2.27 6.68 -7.98
N THR A 161 -2.19 8.01 -8.02
CA THR A 161 -2.06 8.79 -9.24
C THR A 161 -0.61 9.27 -9.39
N PRO A 162 0.02 9.05 -10.54
CA PRO A 162 1.30 9.68 -10.84
C PRO A 162 1.15 11.20 -10.88
N THR A 163 2.19 11.92 -10.50
CA THR A 163 2.20 13.38 -10.49
C THR A 163 3.30 13.93 -11.40
N ASP A 164 3.30 15.25 -11.60
CA ASP A 164 4.35 15.99 -12.29
C ASP A 164 4.65 15.45 -13.70
N LEU A 165 3.59 15.04 -14.43
CA LEU A 165 3.75 14.63 -15.83
C LEU A 165 4.33 15.78 -16.62
N THR A 166 5.49 15.56 -17.20
CA THR A 166 6.15 16.48 -18.14
C THR A 166 6.24 15.84 -19.52
N VAL A 167 6.03 16.66 -20.52
CA VAL A 167 6.16 16.25 -21.92
C VAL A 167 7.23 17.14 -22.56
N THR A 168 8.30 16.52 -23.05
CA THR A 168 9.41 17.22 -23.69
C THR A 168 9.54 16.73 -25.14
N GLU A 169 9.57 17.65 -26.07
CA GLU A 169 9.81 17.32 -27.46
C GLU A 169 11.26 16.86 -27.64
N THR A 170 11.45 15.66 -28.19
CA THR A 170 12.77 15.08 -28.41
C THR A 170 12.97 14.75 -29.89
N GLY A 171 13.83 15.52 -30.55
CA GLY A 171 14.06 15.35 -31.98
C GLY A 171 12.88 15.77 -32.85
N VAL A 172 12.79 15.21 -34.04
CA VAL A 172 11.72 15.56 -35.00
C VAL A 172 10.51 14.67 -34.70
N ARG A 173 9.45 15.24 -34.12
CA ARG A 173 8.12 14.64 -33.94
C ARG A 173 8.03 13.49 -32.92
N ASN A 174 8.88 13.50 -31.92
CA ASN A 174 8.81 12.56 -30.80
C ASN A 174 8.56 13.33 -29.50
N ALA A 175 7.86 12.70 -28.55
CA ALA A 175 7.64 13.27 -27.23
C ALA A 175 8.18 12.32 -26.15
N LEU A 176 9.03 12.85 -25.29
CA LEU A 176 9.46 12.17 -24.06
C LEU A 176 8.52 12.58 -22.93
N LEU A 177 7.88 11.61 -22.34
CA LEU A 177 7.06 11.76 -21.15
C LEU A 177 7.87 11.29 -19.93
N THR A 178 7.85 12.08 -18.88
CA THR A 178 8.37 11.68 -17.57
C THR A 178 7.36 12.11 -16.51
N TRP A 179 7.25 11.31 -15.44
CA TRP A 179 6.36 11.59 -14.33
C TRP A 179 6.94 11.14 -13.00
N THR A 180 6.43 11.67 -11.91
CA THR A 180 6.73 11.19 -10.57
C THR A 180 5.85 9.99 -10.25
N ALA A 181 6.45 8.92 -9.72
CA ALA A 181 5.74 7.71 -9.34
C ALA A 181 4.63 8.01 -8.32
N ALA A 182 3.54 7.25 -8.42
CA ALA A 182 2.53 7.24 -7.38
C ALA A 182 3.15 6.87 -6.02
N LYS A 183 2.63 7.40 -4.92
CA LYS A 183 3.20 7.28 -3.57
C LYS A 183 3.04 5.91 -2.94
N GLN A 184 2.30 4.99 -3.54
CA GLN A 184 2.09 3.67 -2.99
C GLN A 184 3.42 2.94 -2.80
N SER A 185 3.63 2.35 -1.63
CA SER A 185 4.94 1.89 -1.15
C SER A 185 5.53 0.67 -1.86
N ASN A 186 4.76 -0.06 -2.62
CA ASN A 186 5.23 -1.23 -3.36
C ASN A 186 5.39 -0.88 -4.83
N ALA A 187 6.50 -0.20 -5.17
CA ALA A 187 6.80 0.23 -6.54
C ALA A 187 6.80 -0.93 -7.56
N GLU A 188 7.04 -2.16 -7.12
CA GLU A 188 7.03 -3.35 -7.97
C GLU A 188 5.64 -3.72 -8.51
N ASP A 189 4.57 -3.27 -7.85
CA ASP A 189 3.19 -3.59 -8.22
C ASP A 189 2.48 -2.46 -8.97
N ILE A 190 3.12 -1.29 -9.09
CA ILE A 190 2.55 -0.17 -9.83
C ILE A 190 2.95 -0.30 -11.28
N VAL A 191 1.95 -0.35 -12.14
CA VAL A 191 2.12 -0.27 -13.59
C VAL A 191 1.36 0.92 -14.13
N TYR A 192 1.96 1.60 -15.10
CA TYR A 192 1.39 2.78 -15.71
C TYR A 192 0.84 2.47 -17.09
N LYS A 193 -0.20 3.20 -17.44
CA LYS A 193 -0.75 3.25 -18.80
C LYS A 193 -0.57 4.65 -19.33
N VAL A 194 0.03 4.79 -20.51
CA VAL A 194 0.17 6.06 -21.21
C VAL A 194 -0.85 6.15 -22.32
N GLU A 195 -1.58 7.23 -22.32
CA GLU A 195 -2.60 7.50 -23.34
C GLU A 195 -2.37 8.88 -23.98
N ARG A 196 -2.75 9.01 -25.21
CA ARG A 196 -2.66 10.23 -26.01
C ARG A 196 -3.99 10.59 -26.63
N SER A 197 -4.31 11.86 -26.66
CA SER A 197 -5.39 12.43 -27.47
C SER A 197 -4.86 13.47 -28.42
N VAL A 198 -5.45 13.54 -29.59
CA VAL A 198 -5.23 14.62 -30.57
C VAL A 198 -6.27 15.69 -30.33
N ALA A 199 -5.84 16.94 -30.15
CA ALA A 199 -6.77 18.03 -29.99
C ALA A 199 -7.54 18.31 -31.30
N ALA A 200 -8.85 18.43 -31.19
CA ALA A 200 -9.65 19.11 -32.16
C ALA A 200 -9.67 20.61 -31.84
N HIS A 201 -9.20 21.42 -32.77
CA HIS A 201 -9.25 22.88 -32.64
C HIS A 201 -10.55 23.38 -33.25
N PHE A 202 -11.32 24.06 -32.44
CA PHE A 202 -12.53 24.77 -32.87
C PHE A 202 -12.28 26.27 -32.74
N GLN A 203 -12.23 26.96 -33.84
CA GLN A 203 -12.13 28.41 -33.87
C GLN A 203 -13.36 28.96 -34.59
N ASP A 204 -14.18 29.73 -33.90
CA ASP A 204 -15.20 30.58 -34.47
C ASP A 204 -14.99 32.01 -34.01
N ASP A 205 -15.80 32.96 -34.52
CA ASP A 205 -15.67 34.38 -34.20
C ASP A 205 -15.88 34.74 -32.72
N THR A 206 -16.25 33.76 -31.89
CA THR A 206 -16.59 33.95 -30.47
C THR A 206 -15.77 33.07 -29.52
N GLN A 207 -15.19 31.96 -29.98
CA GLN A 207 -14.48 31.01 -29.15
C GLN A 207 -13.26 30.40 -29.87
N ASP A 208 -12.15 30.36 -29.14
CA ASP A 208 -10.95 29.61 -29.51
C ASP A 208 -10.77 28.49 -28.48
N THR A 209 -11.34 27.33 -28.80
CA THR A 209 -11.37 26.19 -27.85
C THR A 209 -10.69 24.97 -28.42
N TRP A 210 -9.90 24.33 -27.55
CA TRP A 210 -9.28 23.02 -27.79
C TRP A 210 -10.06 21.97 -27.05
N THR A 211 -10.53 20.94 -27.73
CA THR A 211 -11.16 19.77 -27.12
C THR A 211 -10.28 18.54 -27.31
N PHE A 212 -10.10 17.79 -26.25
CA PHE A 212 -9.34 16.54 -26.25
C PHE A 212 -10.30 15.40 -25.95
N GLU A 213 -10.71 14.70 -26.98
CA GLU A 213 -11.62 13.56 -26.86
C GLU A 213 -10.98 12.31 -27.45
N GLY A 214 -11.32 11.15 -26.89
CA GLY A 214 -10.88 9.88 -27.46
C GLY A 214 -9.40 9.61 -27.23
N PHE A 215 -8.99 9.46 -25.97
CA PHE A 215 -7.64 9.02 -25.63
C PHE A 215 -7.38 7.60 -26.15
N GLU A 216 -6.33 7.43 -26.93
CA GLU A 216 -5.81 6.14 -27.39
C GLU A 216 -4.70 5.67 -26.46
N THR A 217 -4.69 4.38 -26.11
CA THR A 217 -3.61 3.78 -25.33
C THR A 217 -2.37 3.60 -26.20
N LEU A 218 -1.26 4.20 -25.79
CA LEU A 218 0.05 4.06 -26.43
C LEU A 218 0.87 2.93 -25.83
N ALA A 219 0.79 2.79 -24.53
CA ALA A 219 1.47 1.72 -23.78
C ALA A 219 0.75 1.43 -22.47
N GLU A 220 0.85 0.21 -21.99
CA GLU A 220 0.36 -0.23 -20.68
C GLU A 220 1.33 -1.23 -20.05
N GLY A 221 1.21 -1.45 -18.74
CA GLY A 221 2.11 -2.33 -18.01
C GLY A 221 3.51 -1.75 -17.79
N LEU A 222 3.69 -0.43 -17.92
CA LEU A 222 4.98 0.22 -17.72
C LEU A 222 5.32 0.26 -16.23
N THR A 223 6.53 -0.14 -15.88
CA THR A 223 7.08 -0.05 -14.51
C THR A 223 8.01 1.16 -14.34
N ALA A 224 8.50 1.73 -15.43
CA ALA A 224 9.31 2.94 -15.41
C ALA A 224 8.44 4.20 -15.50
N CYS A 225 8.86 5.27 -14.84
CA CYS A 225 8.19 6.56 -14.87
C CYS A 225 8.61 7.41 -16.07
N THR A 226 8.77 6.77 -17.21
CA THR A 226 9.15 7.40 -18.48
C THR A 226 8.63 6.60 -19.66
N TYR A 227 8.26 7.31 -20.71
CA TYR A 227 7.85 6.73 -21.99
C TYR A 227 8.20 7.67 -23.13
N THR A 228 8.66 7.13 -24.25
CA THR A 228 8.89 7.93 -25.47
C THR A 228 7.84 7.58 -26.50
N ASP A 229 7.00 8.54 -26.85
CA ASP A 229 6.13 8.44 -28.01
C ASP A 229 6.95 8.65 -29.28
N THR A 230 7.21 7.56 -30.00
CA THR A 230 7.98 7.54 -31.24
C THR A 230 7.09 7.55 -32.47
N THR A 231 5.78 7.63 -32.30
CA THR A 231 4.87 7.79 -33.43
C THR A 231 5.10 9.15 -34.08
N THR A 232 5.26 9.15 -35.40
CA THR A 232 5.46 10.41 -36.14
C THR A 232 4.23 11.31 -35.96
N LEU A 233 4.37 12.34 -35.11
CA LEU A 233 3.29 13.28 -34.82
C LEU A 233 3.11 14.27 -36.00
N PRO A 234 1.93 14.37 -36.63
CA PRO A 234 1.66 15.33 -37.66
C PRO A 234 1.91 16.78 -37.24
N PHE A 235 2.43 17.58 -38.12
CA PHE A 235 2.59 19.02 -37.87
C PHE A 235 1.24 19.75 -37.73
N GLY A 236 1.24 20.83 -36.93
CA GLY A 236 0.06 21.68 -36.75
C GLY A 236 -1.05 20.98 -35.96
N ARG A 237 -0.74 19.99 -35.19
CA ARG A 237 -1.66 19.34 -34.25
C ARG A 237 -1.17 19.53 -32.80
N SER A 238 -2.09 19.71 -31.88
CA SER A 238 -1.82 19.68 -30.45
C SER A 238 -2.18 18.31 -29.88
N TYR A 239 -1.41 17.85 -28.92
CA TYR A 239 -1.57 16.55 -28.31
C TYR A 239 -1.68 16.71 -26.80
N ALA A 240 -2.56 15.94 -26.18
CA ALA A 240 -2.62 15.77 -24.74
C ALA A 240 -2.20 14.36 -24.37
N TYR A 241 -1.47 14.25 -23.27
CA TYR A 241 -1.05 12.97 -22.71
C TYR A 241 -1.58 12.83 -21.29
N ARG A 242 -1.87 11.60 -20.89
CA ARG A 242 -2.15 11.24 -19.51
C ARG A 242 -1.49 9.91 -19.16
N VAL A 243 -1.22 9.76 -17.88
CA VAL A 243 -0.63 8.56 -17.27
C VAL A 243 -1.52 8.09 -16.14
#